data_19db6e0cca3f14681da700a58c00aad0
#
_entry.id   19db6e0cca3f14681da700a58c00aad0
#
_cell.length_a   1.000
_cell.length_b   1.000
_cell.length_c   1.000
_cell.angle_alpha   90.00
_cell.angle_beta   90.00
_cell.angle_gamma   90.00
#
_symmetry.space_group_name_H-M   'P 1'
#
loop_
_entity.id
_entity.type
_entity.pdbx_description
1 polymer ?
#
loop_
_entity_poly.entity_id
_entity_poly.type
_entity_poly.pdbx_seq_one_letter_code
_entity_poly.pdbx_strand_id
1 'polypeptide(L)'
;ITDDLAVDFTVATREGCERIARLAYDYAQKNHKGKVSIITKANIIKTTDGKFLKTAQMIGQEYPEIVTDDWYIDITTAKLIDPMRRKDFKVFVLPNLYGDIITDEAAEFQGGVGTAGSGNIGKRYAMFEAIHGSAPRMIKEGRGQYADPCSMLRATVMLLSHIGYQKQADALEAALDKCMFEEKKLVITGRADGCTCSEFGDYVMDTITRM
;
A
#
# COMPACT_ATOMS: atom_id res chain seq x y z
N ILE A 1 25.76 23.42 -12.74
CA ILE A 1 25.64 22.02 -13.05
C ILE A 1 25.83 21.90 -14.55
N THR A 2 26.52 20.90 -15.02
CA THR A 2 26.92 20.69 -16.40
C THR A 2 26.30 19.39 -16.90
N ASP A 3 26.48 19.07 -18.21
CA ASP A 3 26.05 17.80 -18.79
C ASP A 3 26.69 16.57 -18.09
N ASP A 4 27.85 16.77 -17.44
CA ASP A 4 28.59 15.74 -16.72
C ASP A 4 28.24 15.65 -15.22
N LEU A 5 27.39 16.56 -14.68
CA LEU A 5 27.08 16.62 -13.26
C LEU A 5 25.59 16.92 -13.02
N ALA A 6 24.87 15.95 -12.45
CA ALA A 6 23.53 16.12 -11.93
C ALA A 6 23.54 16.06 -10.39
N VAL A 7 22.69 16.86 -9.74
CA VAL A 7 22.54 16.89 -8.29
C VAL A 7 21.06 16.99 -7.93
N ASP A 8 20.61 16.10 -7.05
CA ASP A 8 19.28 16.12 -6.43
C ASP A 8 19.39 16.39 -4.92
N PHE A 9 18.39 17.05 -4.36
CA PHE A 9 18.31 17.30 -2.93
C PHE A 9 17.15 16.53 -2.31
N THR A 10 17.48 15.69 -1.32
CA THR A 10 16.47 15.04 -0.48
C THR A 10 16.24 15.90 0.77
N VAL A 11 14.99 16.19 1.08
CA VAL A 11 14.60 17.00 2.24
C VAL A 11 13.76 16.16 3.20
N ALA A 12 14.20 16.03 4.45
CA ALA A 12 13.45 15.42 5.53
C ALA A 12 13.16 16.48 6.62
N THR A 13 11.89 16.83 6.79
CA THR A 13 11.46 17.71 7.88
C THR A 13 11.00 16.88 9.08
N ARG A 14 11.17 17.40 10.28
CA ARG A 14 10.68 16.76 11.49
C ARG A 14 9.16 16.54 11.42
N GLU A 15 8.41 17.59 11.09
CA GLU A 15 6.95 17.53 10.99
C GLU A 15 6.48 16.46 9.99
N GLY A 16 7.13 16.35 8.81
CA GLY A 16 6.81 15.34 7.81
C GLY A 16 7.05 13.92 8.32
N CYS A 17 8.20 13.70 8.98
CA CYS A 17 8.54 12.40 9.56
C CYS A 17 7.58 12.01 10.70
N GLU A 18 7.25 12.94 11.61
CA GLU A 18 6.31 12.73 12.71
C GLU A 18 4.91 12.36 12.17
N ARG A 19 4.42 13.09 11.16
CA ARG A 19 3.09 12.87 10.60
C ARG A 19 2.93 11.48 10.02
N ILE A 20 3.88 11.01 9.21
CA ILE A 20 3.78 9.68 8.59
C ILE A 20 4.02 8.57 9.62
N ALA A 21 4.92 8.78 10.59
CA ALA A 21 5.13 7.84 11.67
C ALA A 21 3.84 7.67 12.50
N ARG A 22 3.22 8.75 12.94
CA ARG A 22 1.93 8.69 13.68
C ARG A 22 0.87 7.97 12.88
N LEU A 23 0.72 8.27 11.59
CA LEU A 23 -0.26 7.58 10.73
C LEU A 23 -0.03 6.05 10.72
N ALA A 24 1.22 5.61 10.65
CA ALA A 24 1.55 4.18 10.66
C ALA A 24 1.24 3.51 12.00
N TYR A 25 1.57 4.17 13.13
CA TYR A 25 1.27 3.64 14.45
C TYR A 25 -0.22 3.67 14.77
N ASP A 26 -0.94 4.75 14.44
CA ASP A 26 -2.40 4.85 14.57
C ASP A 26 -3.11 3.75 13.76
N TYR A 27 -2.62 3.51 12.52
CA TYR A 27 -3.12 2.42 11.69
C TYR A 27 -2.87 1.05 12.34
N ALA A 28 -1.67 0.82 12.85
CA ALA A 28 -1.32 -0.43 13.53
C ALA A 28 -2.19 -0.66 14.76
N GLN A 29 -2.39 0.37 15.58
CA GLN A 29 -3.23 0.32 16.79
C GLN A 29 -4.69 0.05 16.42
N LYS A 30 -5.27 0.85 15.51
CA LYS A 30 -6.67 0.71 15.08
C LYS A 30 -6.97 -0.68 14.48
N ASN A 31 -6.01 -1.26 13.76
CA ASN A 31 -6.18 -2.53 13.07
C ASN A 31 -5.52 -3.72 13.80
N HIS A 32 -5.16 -3.57 15.06
CA HIS A 32 -4.57 -4.63 15.92
C HIS A 32 -3.37 -5.34 15.26
N LYS A 33 -2.51 -4.58 14.55
CA LYS A 33 -1.37 -5.17 13.83
C LYS A 33 -0.18 -5.50 14.72
N GLY A 34 -0.08 -4.94 15.91
CA GLY A 34 0.90 -5.29 16.95
C GLY A 34 2.35 -4.97 16.64
N LYS A 35 2.70 -4.56 15.40
CA LYS A 35 4.08 -4.27 15.02
C LYS A 35 4.18 -3.22 13.91
N VAL A 36 5.14 -2.29 14.07
CA VAL A 36 5.57 -1.34 13.03
C VAL A 36 7.06 -1.52 12.78
N SER A 37 7.45 -1.73 11.54
CA SER A 37 8.83 -1.82 11.09
C SER A 37 9.23 -0.52 10.36
N ILE A 38 10.26 0.15 10.88
CA ILE A 38 10.79 1.39 10.32
C ILE A 38 11.86 1.02 9.29
N ILE A 39 11.63 1.35 8.01
CA ILE A 39 12.54 0.97 6.94
C ILE A 39 13.28 2.20 6.41
N THR A 40 14.60 2.14 6.40
CA THR A 40 15.46 3.25 5.96
C THR A 40 16.75 2.73 5.32
N LYS A 41 17.61 3.63 4.85
CA LYS A 41 19.02 3.37 4.53
C LYS A 41 19.96 4.22 5.41
N ALA A 42 19.60 4.39 6.68
CA ALA A 42 20.27 5.29 7.62
C ALA A 42 21.75 4.94 7.88
N ASN A 43 22.20 3.72 7.57
CA ASN A 43 23.62 3.36 7.60
C ASN A 43 24.44 4.08 6.53
N ILE A 44 23.84 4.46 5.41
CA ILE A 44 24.46 5.21 4.31
C ILE A 44 23.98 6.65 4.30
N ILE A 45 22.65 6.87 4.25
CA ILE A 45 22.02 8.19 4.20
C ILE A 45 21.78 8.67 5.64
N LYS A 46 22.86 9.05 6.29
CA LYS A 46 22.89 9.34 7.74
C LYS A 46 22.06 10.57 8.14
N THR A 47 21.92 11.55 7.25
CA THR A 47 21.28 12.83 7.57
C THR A 47 19.76 12.74 7.46
N THR A 48 19.22 12.48 6.28
CA THR A 48 17.78 12.47 6.03
C THR A 48 17.12 11.20 6.56
N ASP A 49 17.64 10.03 6.21
CA ASP A 49 17.10 8.75 6.71
C ASP A 49 17.38 8.58 8.21
N GLY A 50 18.54 9.05 8.69
CA GLY A 50 18.83 9.05 10.13
C GLY A 50 17.88 9.96 10.92
N LYS A 51 17.45 11.10 10.36
CA LYS A 51 16.40 11.93 10.94
C LYS A 51 15.06 11.20 10.95
N PHE A 52 14.68 10.58 9.83
CA PHE A 52 13.45 9.79 9.72
C PHE A 52 13.40 8.67 10.77
N LEU A 53 14.45 7.83 10.81
CA LEU A 53 14.57 6.73 11.77
C LEU A 53 14.40 7.19 13.22
N LYS A 54 15.19 8.18 13.64
CA LYS A 54 15.12 8.70 15.02
C LYS A 54 13.75 9.28 15.36
N THR A 55 13.12 9.98 14.42
CA THR A 55 11.80 10.57 14.63
C THR A 55 10.75 9.47 14.75
N ALA A 56 10.77 8.46 13.87
CA ALA A 56 9.82 7.36 13.92
C ALA A 56 9.99 6.50 15.20
N GLN A 57 11.23 6.26 15.64
CA GLN A 57 11.51 5.59 16.92
C GLN A 57 10.98 6.38 18.13
N MET A 58 11.12 7.73 18.12
CA MET A 58 10.54 8.57 19.18
C MET A 58 9.02 8.45 19.23
N ILE A 59 8.35 8.50 18.07
CA ILE A 59 6.90 8.32 18.00
C ILE A 59 6.50 6.92 18.49
N GLY A 60 7.26 5.88 18.13
CA GLY A 60 6.99 4.51 18.59
C GLY A 60 6.96 4.35 20.12
N GLN A 61 7.70 5.18 20.86
CA GLN A 61 7.67 5.17 22.34
C GLN A 61 6.32 5.62 22.93
N GLU A 62 5.51 6.33 22.14
CA GLU A 62 4.16 6.74 22.54
C GLU A 62 3.12 5.61 22.40
N TYR A 63 3.50 4.48 21.78
CA TYR A 63 2.65 3.30 21.51
C TYR A 63 3.26 2.02 22.12
N PRO A 64 3.30 1.91 23.47
CA PRO A 64 4.02 0.84 24.17
C PRO A 64 3.50 -0.57 23.88
N GLU A 65 2.26 -0.70 23.38
CA GLU A 65 1.65 -1.97 22.98
C GLU A 65 2.07 -2.44 21.56
N ILE A 66 2.73 -1.56 20.79
CA ILE A 66 3.17 -1.87 19.43
C ILE A 66 4.68 -2.12 19.40
N VAL A 67 5.07 -3.29 18.97
CA VAL A 67 6.48 -3.62 18.79
C VAL A 67 7.07 -2.76 17.68
N THR A 68 8.14 -2.07 17.98
CA THR A 68 8.90 -1.28 16.98
C THR A 68 10.23 -1.96 16.70
N ASP A 69 10.52 -2.24 15.42
CA ASP A 69 11.85 -2.60 14.96
C ASP A 69 12.27 -1.73 13.76
N ASP A 70 13.55 -1.79 13.41
CA ASP A 70 14.07 -1.07 12.25
C ASP A 70 14.91 -1.98 11.36
N TRP A 71 14.84 -1.72 10.05
CA TRP A 71 15.49 -2.49 9.00
C TRP A 71 16.08 -1.58 7.93
N TYR A 72 17.13 -2.03 7.28
CA TYR A 72 17.61 -1.38 6.05
C TYR A 72 16.84 -1.88 4.85
N ILE A 73 16.57 -0.98 3.90
CA ILE A 73 15.74 -1.26 2.72
C ILE A 73 16.22 -2.48 1.92
N ASP A 74 17.51 -2.63 1.70
CA ASP A 74 18.11 -3.72 0.92
C ASP A 74 17.87 -5.10 1.56
N ILE A 75 18.00 -5.22 2.87
CA ILE A 75 17.70 -6.50 3.54
C ILE A 75 16.18 -6.72 3.68
N THR A 76 15.38 -5.66 3.74
CA THR A 76 13.91 -5.77 3.80
C THR A 76 13.36 -6.40 2.52
N THR A 77 13.78 -5.95 1.33
CA THR A 77 13.38 -6.55 0.05
C THR A 77 13.71 -8.05 0.02
N ALA A 78 14.92 -8.42 0.43
CA ALA A 78 15.31 -9.82 0.50
C ALA A 78 14.46 -10.66 1.49
N LYS A 79 14.01 -10.04 2.60
CA LYS A 79 13.17 -10.73 3.60
C LYS A 79 11.70 -10.81 3.20
N LEU A 80 11.23 -9.90 2.37
CA LEU A 80 9.88 -9.98 1.81
C LEU A 80 9.71 -11.19 0.87
N ILE A 81 10.74 -11.55 0.13
CA ILE A 81 10.73 -12.74 -0.74
C ILE A 81 10.64 -14.04 0.08
N ASP A 82 11.23 -14.06 1.28
CA ASP A 82 11.21 -15.23 2.16
C ASP A 82 9.80 -15.43 2.79
N PRO A 83 9.05 -16.51 2.46
CA PRO A 83 7.70 -16.74 2.97
C PRO A 83 7.61 -16.84 4.49
N MET A 84 8.69 -17.25 5.16
CA MET A 84 8.72 -17.37 6.62
C MET A 84 8.94 -15.99 7.26
N ARG A 85 9.90 -15.22 6.75
CA ARG A 85 10.25 -13.90 7.29
C ARG A 85 9.22 -12.83 6.95
N ARG A 86 8.61 -12.90 5.76
CA ARG A 86 7.54 -11.99 5.34
C ARG A 86 6.41 -11.90 6.38
N LYS A 87 6.07 -12.98 7.04
CA LYS A 87 5.00 -13.04 8.07
C LYS A 87 5.30 -12.23 9.32
N ASP A 88 6.56 -11.92 9.59
CA ASP A 88 6.99 -11.15 10.75
C ASP A 88 6.69 -9.65 10.59
N PHE A 89 6.57 -9.17 9.37
CA PHE A 89 6.20 -7.79 9.08
C PHE A 89 4.68 -7.59 9.17
N LYS A 90 4.26 -6.43 9.70
CA LYS A 90 2.83 -6.08 9.84
C LYS A 90 2.51 -4.72 9.21
N VAL A 91 3.19 -3.68 9.64
CA VAL A 91 3.06 -2.33 9.09
C VAL A 91 4.46 -1.80 8.84
N PHE A 92 4.67 -1.21 7.67
CA PHE A 92 5.89 -0.49 7.36
C PHE A 92 5.70 1.01 7.48
N VAL A 93 6.74 1.70 7.92
CA VAL A 93 6.87 3.15 7.77
C VAL A 93 8.22 3.47 7.13
N LEU A 94 8.17 4.19 5.99
CA LEU A 94 9.32 4.40 5.12
C LEU A 94 9.35 5.83 4.57
N PRO A 95 10.53 6.35 4.18
CA PRO A 95 10.63 7.44 3.21
C PRO A 95 9.96 7.07 1.88
N ASN A 96 9.43 8.08 1.17
CA ASN A 96 8.63 7.93 -0.05
C ASN A 96 9.24 6.98 -1.09
N LEU A 97 10.50 7.20 -1.49
CA LEU A 97 11.14 6.38 -2.53
C LEU A 97 11.17 4.88 -2.18
N TYR A 98 11.46 4.55 -0.92
CA TYR A 98 11.46 3.15 -0.49
C TYR A 98 10.05 2.59 -0.38
N GLY A 99 9.08 3.44 -0.02
CA GLY A 99 7.67 3.08 -0.01
C GLY A 99 7.20 2.64 -1.38
N ASP A 100 7.48 3.42 -2.42
CA ASP A 100 7.10 3.10 -3.81
C ASP A 100 7.66 1.74 -4.26
N ILE A 101 8.93 1.45 -3.91
CA ILE A 101 9.57 0.18 -4.27
C ILE A 101 8.95 -1.00 -3.50
N ILE A 102 8.82 -0.87 -2.17
CA ILE A 102 8.35 -1.95 -1.30
C ILE A 102 6.86 -2.24 -1.51
N THR A 103 6.04 -1.24 -1.80
CA THR A 103 4.61 -1.46 -2.05
C THR A 103 4.35 -2.24 -3.32
N ASP A 104 5.08 -1.99 -4.39
CA ASP A 104 4.98 -2.75 -5.63
C ASP A 104 5.45 -4.20 -5.42
N GLU A 105 6.58 -4.42 -4.75
CA GLU A 105 7.04 -5.76 -4.39
C GLU A 105 6.01 -6.48 -3.50
N ALA A 106 5.46 -5.81 -2.49
CA ALA A 106 4.46 -6.40 -1.59
C ALA A 106 3.15 -6.73 -2.31
N ALA A 107 2.73 -5.91 -3.29
CA ALA A 107 1.55 -6.15 -4.09
C ALA A 107 1.64 -7.45 -4.90
N GLU A 108 2.84 -7.83 -5.38
CA GLU A 108 3.03 -9.08 -6.13
C GLU A 108 2.68 -10.32 -5.28
N PHE A 109 2.85 -10.27 -3.96
CA PHE A 109 2.49 -11.39 -3.08
C PHE A 109 0.98 -11.61 -2.92
N GLN A 110 0.16 -10.62 -3.28
CA GLN A 110 -1.30 -10.73 -3.24
C GLN A 110 -1.97 -10.76 -4.62
N GLY A 111 -1.18 -10.77 -5.70
CA GLY A 111 -1.71 -10.88 -7.06
C GLY A 111 -1.34 -9.76 -8.01
N GLY A 112 -0.40 -8.91 -7.63
CA GLY A 112 0.13 -7.82 -8.45
C GLY A 112 -0.39 -6.43 -8.08
N VAL A 113 0.18 -5.40 -8.69
CA VAL A 113 -0.14 -3.99 -8.42
C VAL A 113 -1.60 -3.61 -8.71
N GLY A 114 -2.31 -4.40 -9.51
CA GLY A 114 -3.76 -4.22 -9.76
C GLY A 114 -4.65 -4.52 -8.54
N THR A 115 -4.12 -5.06 -7.44
CA THR A 115 -4.91 -5.59 -6.33
C THR A 115 -4.89 -4.74 -5.06
N ALA A 116 -4.04 -3.72 -4.97
CA ALA A 116 -3.91 -2.88 -3.78
C ALA A 116 -4.45 -1.47 -4.01
N GLY A 117 -5.08 -0.88 -3.00
CA GLY A 117 -5.51 0.51 -2.99
C GLY A 117 -4.48 1.41 -2.31
N SER A 118 -4.51 2.70 -2.62
CA SER A 118 -3.66 3.73 -2.04
C SER A 118 -4.49 4.89 -1.47
N GLY A 119 -3.93 5.56 -0.46
CA GLY A 119 -4.53 6.74 0.13
C GLY A 119 -3.49 7.80 0.50
N ASN A 120 -3.71 9.02 0.03
CA ASN A 120 -2.93 10.20 0.40
C ASN A 120 -3.67 10.96 1.50
N ILE A 121 -3.21 10.87 2.73
CA ILE A 121 -3.88 11.41 3.90
C ILE A 121 -3.22 12.70 4.36
N GLY A 122 -3.92 13.82 4.21
CA GLY A 122 -3.50 15.14 4.67
C GLY A 122 -4.24 15.58 5.93
N LYS A 123 -3.92 16.80 6.42
CA LYS A 123 -4.56 17.39 7.60
C LYS A 123 -6.05 17.70 7.42
N ARG A 124 -6.49 18.02 6.19
CA ARG A 124 -7.86 18.45 5.87
C ARG A 124 -8.53 17.60 4.82
N TYR A 125 -7.77 17.04 3.92
CA TYR A 125 -8.26 16.32 2.76
C TYR A 125 -7.55 14.98 2.68
N ALA A 126 -8.23 14.00 2.10
CA ALA A 126 -7.67 12.72 1.72
C ALA A 126 -8.04 12.41 0.28
N MET A 127 -7.17 11.72 -0.44
CA MET A 127 -7.40 11.21 -1.78
C MET A 127 -7.13 9.72 -1.77
N PHE A 128 -8.01 8.95 -2.41
CA PHE A 128 -7.87 7.50 -2.52
C PHE A 128 -7.82 7.14 -4.00
N GLU A 129 -6.87 6.31 -4.37
CA GLU A 129 -6.57 5.98 -5.75
C GLU A 129 -6.03 4.54 -5.89
N ALA A 130 -6.00 4.04 -7.11
CA ALA A 130 -5.27 2.82 -7.41
C ALA A 130 -3.76 3.05 -7.22
N ILE A 131 -3.01 2.04 -6.74
CA ILE A 131 -1.55 2.18 -6.60
C ILE A 131 -0.82 2.22 -7.94
N HIS A 132 -1.42 1.67 -9.00
CA HIS A 132 -0.84 1.65 -10.35
C HIS A 132 -1.12 2.94 -11.12
N GLY A 133 -0.28 3.24 -12.10
CA GLY A 133 -0.48 4.34 -13.04
C GLY A 133 -1.61 4.08 -14.06
N SER A 134 -1.77 5.00 -15.00
CA SER A 134 -2.87 5.01 -16.00
C SER A 134 -2.78 3.95 -17.11
N ALA A 135 -1.73 3.13 -17.14
CA ALA A 135 -1.50 2.05 -18.10
C ALA A 135 -1.73 2.44 -19.58
N PRO A 136 -1.11 3.50 -20.11
CA PRO A 136 -1.39 4.03 -21.45
C PRO A 136 -1.13 2.99 -22.54
N ARG A 137 -0.20 2.06 -22.32
CA ARG A 137 0.07 0.95 -23.23
C ARG A 137 -1.14 0.04 -23.39
N MET A 138 -1.82 -0.28 -22.29
CA MET A 138 -3.01 -1.15 -22.29
C MET A 138 -4.14 -0.53 -23.14
N ILE A 139 -4.35 0.78 -23.00
CA ILE A 139 -5.32 1.54 -23.81
C ILE A 139 -4.94 1.52 -25.28
N LYS A 140 -3.66 1.80 -25.59
CA LYS A 140 -3.15 1.79 -26.99
C LYS A 140 -3.28 0.42 -27.66
N GLU A 141 -3.16 -0.66 -26.91
CA GLU A 141 -3.32 -2.03 -27.38
C GLU A 141 -4.80 -2.49 -27.46
N GLY A 142 -5.77 -1.63 -27.15
CA GLY A 142 -7.20 -1.96 -27.18
C GLY A 142 -7.64 -2.90 -26.05
N ARG A 143 -6.86 -3.02 -24.97
CA ARG A 143 -7.13 -3.92 -23.86
C ARG A 143 -7.74 -3.23 -22.61
N GLY A 144 -8.11 -1.94 -22.72
CA GLY A 144 -8.61 -1.17 -21.58
C GLY A 144 -9.82 -1.80 -20.89
N GLN A 145 -10.68 -2.48 -21.62
CA GLN A 145 -11.84 -3.18 -21.07
C GLN A 145 -11.50 -4.36 -20.13
N TYR A 146 -10.26 -4.87 -20.21
CA TYR A 146 -9.75 -5.95 -19.35
C TYR A 146 -8.92 -5.43 -18.18
N ALA A 147 -8.96 -4.12 -17.90
CA ALA A 147 -8.28 -3.54 -16.74
C ALA A 147 -8.82 -4.12 -15.44
N ASP A 148 -7.92 -4.37 -14.48
CA ASP A 148 -8.30 -4.86 -13.15
C ASP A 148 -8.91 -3.72 -12.32
N PRO A 149 -10.18 -3.82 -11.87
CA PRO A 149 -10.80 -2.81 -11.03
C PRO A 149 -10.44 -2.96 -9.53
N CYS A 150 -9.78 -4.04 -9.13
CA CYS A 150 -9.59 -4.38 -7.72
C CYS A 150 -8.82 -3.31 -6.95
N SER A 151 -7.80 -2.70 -7.55
CA SER A 151 -7.02 -1.62 -6.92
C SER A 151 -7.92 -0.42 -6.58
N MET A 152 -8.78 0.02 -7.51
CA MET A 152 -9.71 1.12 -7.27
C MET A 152 -10.82 0.73 -6.27
N LEU A 153 -11.30 -0.51 -6.30
CA LEU A 153 -12.28 -1.01 -5.33
C LEU A 153 -11.67 -1.08 -3.91
N ARG A 154 -10.40 -1.50 -3.77
CA ARG A 154 -9.67 -1.44 -2.49
C ARG A 154 -9.47 0.01 -2.01
N ALA A 155 -9.16 0.93 -2.92
CA ALA A 155 -9.11 2.36 -2.59
C ALA A 155 -10.48 2.88 -2.10
N THR A 156 -11.59 2.37 -2.68
CA THR A 156 -12.95 2.68 -2.23
C THR A 156 -13.24 2.13 -0.83
N VAL A 157 -12.76 0.93 -0.50
CA VAL A 157 -12.82 0.40 0.87
C VAL A 157 -12.13 1.35 1.85
N MET A 158 -10.93 1.82 1.51
CA MET A 158 -10.19 2.78 2.34
C MET A 158 -10.94 4.11 2.48
N LEU A 159 -11.53 4.63 1.39
CA LEU A 159 -12.36 5.83 1.42
C LEU A 159 -13.57 5.67 2.35
N LEU A 160 -14.33 4.59 2.19
CA LEU A 160 -15.50 4.31 3.02
C LEU A 160 -15.14 4.23 4.51
N SER A 161 -14.07 3.53 4.85
CA SER A 161 -13.55 3.47 6.21
C SER A 161 -13.14 4.86 6.73
N HIS A 162 -12.49 5.67 5.88
CA HIS A 162 -12.03 7.01 6.25
C HIS A 162 -13.18 7.96 6.58
N ILE A 163 -14.28 7.90 5.85
CA ILE A 163 -15.46 8.76 6.07
C ILE A 163 -16.48 8.15 7.05
N GLY A 164 -16.14 7.04 7.72
CA GLY A 164 -16.94 6.44 8.80
C GLY A 164 -17.99 5.41 8.36
N TYR A 165 -17.99 4.99 7.08
CA TYR A 165 -18.88 3.94 6.57
C TYR A 165 -18.24 2.55 6.71
N GLN A 166 -17.84 2.18 7.95
CA GLN A 166 -17.10 0.97 8.22
C GLN A 166 -17.81 -0.30 7.78
N LYS A 167 -19.12 -0.42 8.02
CA LYS A 167 -19.91 -1.60 7.61
C LYS A 167 -19.90 -1.82 6.09
N GLN A 168 -19.97 -0.74 5.32
CA GLN A 168 -19.92 -0.81 3.86
C GLN A 168 -18.52 -1.12 3.37
N ALA A 169 -17.49 -0.58 4.04
CA ALA A 169 -16.10 -0.93 3.77
C ALA A 169 -15.85 -2.42 3.99
N ASP A 170 -16.26 -2.95 5.14
CA ASP A 170 -16.10 -4.38 5.48
C ASP A 170 -16.84 -5.30 4.51
N ALA A 171 -18.06 -4.92 4.09
CA ALA A 171 -18.85 -5.68 3.12
C ALA A 171 -18.16 -5.73 1.73
N LEU A 172 -17.65 -4.59 1.26
CA LEU A 172 -16.93 -4.53 -0.03
C LEU A 172 -15.62 -5.30 0.04
N GLU A 173 -14.86 -5.17 1.13
CA GLU A 173 -13.61 -5.91 1.36
C GLU A 173 -13.85 -7.42 1.35
N ALA A 174 -14.85 -7.90 2.11
CA ALA A 174 -15.20 -9.32 2.17
C ALA A 174 -15.69 -9.87 0.83
N ALA A 175 -16.45 -9.08 0.06
CA ALA A 175 -16.89 -9.49 -1.27
C ALA A 175 -15.73 -9.59 -2.26
N LEU A 176 -14.78 -8.66 -2.21
CA LEU A 176 -13.56 -8.70 -3.01
C LEU A 176 -12.73 -9.95 -2.70
N ASP A 177 -12.48 -10.23 -1.41
CA ASP A 177 -11.74 -11.40 -0.99
C ASP A 177 -12.42 -12.68 -1.44
N LYS A 178 -13.74 -12.76 -1.31
CA LYS A 178 -14.53 -13.90 -1.77
C LYS A 178 -14.44 -14.11 -3.28
N CYS A 179 -14.57 -13.03 -4.06
CA CYS A 179 -14.46 -13.11 -5.52
C CYS A 179 -13.06 -13.48 -5.99
N MET A 180 -12.03 -12.88 -5.39
CA MET A 180 -10.64 -13.03 -5.84
C MET A 180 -9.97 -14.31 -5.37
N PHE A 181 -10.24 -14.74 -4.14
CA PHE A 181 -9.45 -15.79 -3.48
C PHE A 181 -10.23 -17.08 -3.21
N GLU A 182 -11.54 -16.98 -2.96
CA GLU A 182 -12.37 -18.13 -2.61
C GLU A 182 -13.12 -18.71 -3.81
N GLU A 183 -14.08 -17.95 -4.36
CA GLU A 183 -14.96 -18.46 -5.43
C GLU A 183 -14.27 -18.51 -6.81
N LYS A 184 -13.53 -17.47 -7.17
CA LYS A 184 -12.78 -17.35 -8.44
C LYS A 184 -13.60 -17.68 -9.70
N LYS A 185 -14.88 -17.32 -9.72
CA LYS A 185 -15.77 -17.58 -10.85
C LYS A 185 -15.37 -16.80 -12.10
N LEU A 186 -14.87 -15.58 -11.90
CA LEU A 186 -14.31 -14.73 -12.93
C LEU A 186 -12.88 -14.39 -12.57
N VAL A 187 -11.97 -14.47 -13.54
CA VAL A 187 -10.55 -14.19 -13.36
C VAL A 187 -10.15 -13.05 -14.27
N ILE A 188 -9.50 -12.04 -13.68
CA ILE A 188 -8.94 -10.92 -14.44
C ILE A 188 -7.52 -11.29 -14.84
N THR A 189 -7.22 -11.21 -16.13
CA THR A 189 -5.88 -11.48 -16.69
C THR A 189 -5.25 -10.25 -17.35
N GLY A 190 -6.02 -9.16 -17.50
CA GLY A 190 -5.61 -8.00 -18.27
C GLY A 190 -5.64 -8.24 -19.79
N ARG A 191 -6.26 -9.34 -20.25
CA ARG A 191 -6.32 -9.81 -21.63
C ARG A 191 -7.67 -10.43 -21.95
N ALA A 192 -7.88 -10.74 -23.23
CA ALA A 192 -9.14 -11.33 -23.74
C ALA A 192 -9.40 -12.78 -23.29
N ASP A 193 -8.44 -13.42 -22.65
CA ASP A 193 -8.61 -14.75 -22.02
C ASP A 193 -9.18 -14.68 -20.60
N GLY A 194 -9.35 -13.47 -20.05
CA GLY A 194 -10.00 -13.22 -18.78
C GLY A 194 -11.32 -12.45 -18.92
N CYS A 195 -11.96 -12.16 -17.79
CA CYS A 195 -13.16 -11.33 -17.76
C CYS A 195 -12.82 -9.83 -17.96
N THR A 196 -13.83 -9.07 -18.36
CA THR A 196 -13.74 -7.62 -18.44
C THR A 196 -13.86 -6.97 -17.05
N CYS A 197 -13.41 -5.73 -16.95
CA CYS A 197 -13.57 -4.88 -15.77
C CYS A 197 -15.05 -4.79 -15.33
N SER A 198 -15.97 -4.61 -16.27
CA SER A 198 -17.42 -4.50 -15.97
C SER A 198 -17.98 -5.81 -15.45
N GLU A 199 -17.69 -6.95 -16.11
CA GLU A 199 -18.15 -8.26 -15.65
C GLU A 199 -17.66 -8.58 -14.23
N PHE A 200 -16.41 -8.23 -13.90
CA PHE A 200 -15.91 -8.41 -12.56
C PHE A 200 -16.58 -7.48 -11.55
N GLY A 201 -16.83 -6.23 -11.92
CA GLY A 201 -17.58 -5.27 -11.09
C GLY A 201 -18.98 -5.77 -10.77
N ASP A 202 -19.71 -6.28 -11.76
CA ASP A 202 -21.06 -6.87 -11.60
C ASP A 202 -20.99 -8.09 -10.66
N TYR A 203 -20.00 -8.97 -10.83
CA TYR A 203 -19.79 -10.12 -9.95
C TYR A 203 -19.55 -9.71 -8.48
N VAL A 204 -18.78 -8.64 -8.22
CA VAL A 204 -18.58 -8.10 -6.87
C VAL A 204 -19.90 -7.55 -6.30
N MET A 205 -20.67 -6.77 -7.08
CA MET A 205 -21.97 -6.23 -6.66
C MET A 205 -22.96 -7.34 -6.32
N ASP A 206 -23.06 -8.36 -7.17
CA ASP A 206 -23.91 -9.53 -6.93
C ASP A 206 -23.48 -10.29 -5.66
N THR A 207 -22.18 -10.34 -5.40
CA THR A 207 -21.65 -11.02 -4.20
C THR A 207 -21.99 -10.24 -2.94
N ILE A 208 -21.88 -8.90 -2.94
CA ILE A 208 -22.33 -8.05 -1.82
C ILE A 208 -23.83 -8.27 -1.53
N THR A 209 -24.65 -8.33 -2.59
CA THR A 209 -26.09 -8.49 -2.44
C THR A 209 -26.49 -9.85 -1.83
N ARG A 210 -25.66 -10.87 -2.03
CA ARG A 210 -25.89 -12.25 -1.54
C ARG A 210 -25.34 -12.49 -0.13
N MET A 211 -24.49 -11.60 0.39
CA MET A 211 -23.90 -11.69 1.73
C MET A 211 -24.78 -11.04 2.79
#